data_8ace7f956d847c9425b302af2a1b4530
#
_entry.id   8ace7f956d847c9425b302af2a1b4530
#
_cell.length_a   1.000
_cell.length_b   1.000
_cell.length_c   1.000
_cell.angle_alpha   90.00
_cell.angle_beta   90.00
_cell.angle_gamma   90.00
#
_symmetry.space_group_name_H-M   'P 1'
#
loop_
_entity.id
_entity.type
_entity.pdbx_description
1 polymer ?
#
loop_
_entity_poly.entity_id
_entity_poly.type
_entity_poly.pdbx_seq_one_letter_code
_entity_poly.pdbx_strand_id
1 'polypeptide(L)'
;MKLIIKDNYDAMSQWGAEHIANAINNHKEDRPFVLGLPTGSSPLGVYKKLIEMNKAGKVSFKNVVTFNMDEYVGLPKDHDQSYWYFMHDNFFNHIDIPAENINILDGMAEDLEAECKRYEDKIASYGGIDLFMGGSGVDGHIAFNEPFTSLTSRTGIRALTEDTLIVNSRFFGNDVNKVPKTALSVGVGTVCDSKQVMLLISGHNKARALRHCVEGGVDHAWTISALQLHQDGIIVCDEPACGELKVDTYKYFKEIYKNEK
;
A
#
# COMPACT_ATOMS: atom_id res chain seq x y z
N MET A 1 -10.60 4.71 -13.06
CA MET A 1 -10.52 4.26 -11.65
C MET A 1 -11.76 3.45 -11.32
N LYS A 2 -11.60 2.29 -10.65
CA LYS A 2 -12.70 1.47 -10.13
C LYS A 2 -12.86 1.72 -8.63
N LEU A 3 -14.10 1.69 -8.12
CA LEU A 3 -14.38 1.70 -6.68
C LEU A 3 -15.23 0.48 -6.34
N ILE A 4 -14.62 -0.47 -5.63
CA ILE A 4 -15.23 -1.73 -5.19
C ILE A 4 -15.65 -1.58 -3.74
N ILE A 5 -16.95 -1.58 -3.48
CA ILE A 5 -17.52 -1.39 -2.13
C ILE A 5 -17.97 -2.74 -1.59
N LYS A 6 -17.33 -3.19 -0.52
CA LYS A 6 -17.62 -4.44 0.18
C LYS A 6 -18.29 -4.17 1.53
N ASP A 7 -19.07 -5.12 2.01
CA ASP A 7 -19.90 -4.93 3.21
C ASP A 7 -19.10 -4.63 4.48
N ASN A 8 -17.87 -5.17 4.56
CA ASN A 8 -17.02 -5.03 5.74
C ASN A 8 -15.53 -5.29 5.41
N TYR A 9 -14.68 -5.09 6.40
CA TYR A 9 -13.23 -5.29 6.31
C TYR A 9 -12.83 -6.71 5.85
N ASP A 10 -13.53 -7.76 6.31
CA ASP A 10 -13.20 -9.15 5.92
C ASP A 10 -13.52 -9.38 4.44
N ALA A 11 -14.67 -8.93 3.96
CA ALA A 11 -15.07 -9.02 2.55
C ALA A 11 -14.15 -8.18 1.65
N MET A 12 -13.72 -6.98 2.10
CA MET A 12 -12.72 -6.16 1.43
C MET A 12 -11.38 -6.91 1.33
N SER A 13 -10.94 -7.50 2.43
CA SER A 13 -9.69 -8.26 2.51
C SER A 13 -9.73 -9.51 1.63
N GLN A 14 -10.85 -10.22 1.58
CA GLN A 14 -11.04 -11.39 0.73
C GLN A 14 -10.92 -11.01 -0.74
N TRP A 15 -11.62 -9.96 -1.15
CA TRP A 15 -11.58 -9.48 -2.54
C TRP A 15 -10.15 -9.06 -2.95
N GLY A 16 -9.47 -8.30 -2.09
CA GLY A 16 -8.10 -7.86 -2.34
C GLY A 16 -7.12 -9.03 -2.49
N ALA A 17 -7.24 -10.04 -1.63
CA ALA A 17 -6.41 -11.24 -1.70
C ALA A 17 -6.68 -12.06 -2.97
N GLU A 18 -7.95 -12.25 -3.35
CA GLU A 18 -8.32 -12.96 -4.58
C GLU A 18 -7.81 -12.21 -5.81
N HIS A 19 -7.91 -10.88 -5.81
CA HIS A 19 -7.41 -10.05 -6.89
C HIS A 19 -5.90 -10.22 -7.10
N ILE A 20 -5.10 -10.14 -6.01
CA ILE A 20 -3.66 -10.36 -6.06
C ILE A 20 -3.32 -11.79 -6.51
N ALA A 21 -3.97 -12.80 -5.92
CA ALA A 21 -3.72 -14.20 -6.28
C ALA A 21 -4.03 -14.46 -7.76
N ASN A 22 -5.12 -13.90 -8.27
CA ASN A 22 -5.48 -13.99 -9.69
C ASN A 22 -4.47 -13.29 -10.60
N ALA A 23 -3.97 -12.09 -10.19
CA ALA A 23 -2.96 -11.37 -10.94
C ALA A 23 -1.65 -12.19 -11.04
N ILE A 24 -1.19 -12.77 -9.92
CA ILE A 24 0.00 -13.62 -9.88
C ILE A 24 -0.21 -14.87 -10.77
N ASN A 25 -1.32 -15.58 -10.62
CA ASN A 25 -1.58 -16.82 -11.34
C ASN A 25 -1.77 -16.61 -12.85
N ASN A 26 -2.22 -15.44 -13.29
CA ASN A 26 -2.42 -15.10 -14.70
C ASN A 26 -1.21 -14.38 -15.31
N HIS A 27 -0.14 -14.15 -14.56
CA HIS A 27 1.08 -13.54 -15.07
C HIS A 27 1.76 -14.47 -16.09
N LYS A 28 1.99 -13.94 -17.32
CA LYS A 28 2.51 -14.73 -18.45
C LYS A 28 3.83 -14.20 -19.00
N GLU A 29 4.36 -13.12 -18.42
CA GLU A 29 5.63 -12.56 -18.85
C GLU A 29 6.80 -13.46 -18.40
N ASP A 30 7.87 -13.50 -19.17
CA ASP A 30 9.08 -14.28 -18.85
C ASP A 30 9.97 -13.52 -17.84
N ARG A 31 9.36 -13.12 -16.75
CA ARG A 31 10.00 -12.47 -15.58
C ARG A 31 9.13 -12.69 -14.34
N PRO A 32 9.65 -12.50 -13.14
CA PRO A 32 8.85 -12.54 -11.92
C PRO A 32 7.70 -11.51 -11.94
N PHE A 33 6.58 -11.84 -11.28
CA PHE A 33 5.54 -10.87 -10.97
C PHE A 33 6.05 -9.90 -9.89
N VAL A 34 5.92 -8.60 -10.11
CA VAL A 34 6.42 -7.58 -9.19
C VAL A 34 5.27 -6.96 -8.41
N LEU A 35 5.29 -7.14 -7.09
CA LEU A 35 4.22 -6.75 -6.18
C LEU A 35 4.68 -5.67 -5.19
N GLY A 36 4.05 -4.50 -5.22
CA GLY A 36 4.21 -3.46 -4.21
C GLY A 36 3.35 -3.73 -2.98
N LEU A 37 3.89 -3.54 -1.77
CA LEU A 37 3.23 -3.91 -0.51
C LEU A 37 3.33 -2.81 0.55
N PRO A 38 2.23 -2.49 1.27
CA PRO A 38 2.21 -1.59 2.41
C PRO A 38 2.39 -2.34 3.73
N THR A 39 2.66 -1.58 4.79
CA THR A 39 2.50 -2.03 6.18
C THR A 39 1.22 -1.47 6.80
N GLY A 40 1.05 -1.62 8.11
CA GLY A 40 -0.09 -1.10 8.86
C GLY A 40 -1.29 -2.04 8.95
N SER A 41 -2.39 -1.55 9.51
CA SER A 41 -3.54 -2.40 9.82
C SER A 41 -4.43 -2.75 8.61
N SER A 42 -4.47 -1.89 7.59
CA SER A 42 -5.35 -2.11 6.43
C SER A 42 -5.05 -3.40 5.65
N PRO A 43 -3.79 -3.76 5.35
CA PRO A 43 -3.46 -4.94 4.56
C PRO A 43 -3.47 -6.27 5.36
N LEU A 44 -3.51 -6.25 6.70
CA LEU A 44 -3.38 -7.48 7.50
C LEU A 44 -4.39 -8.57 7.13
N GLY A 45 -5.63 -8.19 6.87
CA GLY A 45 -6.66 -9.13 6.42
C GLY A 45 -6.31 -9.76 5.07
N VAL A 46 -5.80 -8.96 4.13
CA VAL A 46 -5.33 -9.45 2.81
C VAL A 46 -4.16 -10.41 2.99
N TYR A 47 -3.16 -10.06 3.82
CA TYR A 47 -2.01 -10.95 4.09
C TYR A 47 -2.45 -12.28 4.68
N LYS A 48 -3.36 -12.26 5.67
CA LYS A 48 -3.91 -13.49 6.24
C LYS A 48 -4.56 -14.39 5.18
N LYS A 49 -5.41 -13.82 4.31
CA LYS A 49 -6.07 -14.58 3.24
C LYS A 49 -5.07 -15.11 2.21
N LEU A 50 -4.05 -14.31 1.83
CA LEU A 50 -3.00 -14.77 0.92
C LEU A 50 -2.16 -15.91 1.51
N ILE A 51 -1.86 -15.88 2.81
CA ILE A 51 -1.20 -16.98 3.52
C ILE A 51 -2.05 -18.24 3.48
N GLU A 52 -3.35 -18.14 3.75
CA GLU A 52 -4.30 -19.25 3.65
C GLU A 52 -4.35 -19.82 2.23
N MET A 53 -4.38 -18.96 1.21
CA MET A 53 -4.39 -19.35 -0.21
C MET A 53 -3.06 -20.03 -0.62
N ASN A 54 -1.91 -19.53 -0.14
CA ASN A 54 -0.60 -20.11 -0.41
C ASN A 54 -0.49 -21.50 0.23
N LYS A 55 -0.86 -21.65 1.52
CA LYS A 55 -0.89 -22.94 2.20
C LYS A 55 -1.83 -23.96 1.53
N ALA A 56 -2.91 -23.49 0.93
CA ALA A 56 -3.85 -24.30 0.17
C ALA A 56 -3.42 -24.60 -1.28
N GLY A 57 -2.25 -24.09 -1.71
CA GLY A 57 -1.73 -24.27 -3.06
C GLY A 57 -2.49 -23.49 -4.14
N LYS A 58 -3.30 -22.48 -3.76
CA LYS A 58 -4.07 -21.64 -4.69
C LYS A 58 -3.26 -20.53 -5.31
N VAL A 59 -2.16 -20.12 -4.68
CA VAL A 59 -1.20 -19.12 -5.17
C VAL A 59 0.19 -19.50 -4.68
N SER A 60 1.24 -19.26 -5.48
CA SER A 60 2.64 -19.42 -5.07
C SER A 60 3.39 -18.10 -5.27
N PHE A 61 4.24 -17.78 -4.31
CA PHE A 61 5.08 -16.58 -4.34
C PHE A 61 6.52 -16.88 -4.80
N LYS A 62 6.83 -18.11 -5.23
CA LYS A 62 8.17 -18.51 -5.67
C LYS A 62 8.70 -17.66 -6.83
N ASN A 63 7.80 -17.23 -7.73
CA ASN A 63 8.15 -16.36 -8.86
C ASN A 63 7.56 -14.94 -8.69
N VAL A 64 7.55 -14.45 -7.44
CA VAL A 64 7.12 -13.10 -7.09
C VAL A 64 8.29 -12.35 -6.49
N VAL A 65 8.45 -11.08 -6.87
CA VAL A 65 9.37 -10.13 -6.25
C VAL A 65 8.56 -9.04 -5.58
N THR A 66 8.87 -8.70 -4.34
CA THR A 66 8.12 -7.69 -3.59
C THR A 66 8.93 -6.43 -3.34
N PHE A 67 8.24 -5.29 -3.32
CA PHE A 67 8.78 -3.99 -2.94
C PHE A 67 7.87 -3.34 -1.89
N ASN A 68 8.38 -3.10 -0.68
CA ASN A 68 7.64 -2.39 0.34
C ASN A 68 7.62 -0.88 0.11
N MET A 69 6.53 -0.23 0.56
CA MET A 69 6.33 1.21 0.36
C MET A 69 7.35 2.08 1.09
N ASP A 70 7.76 1.66 2.29
CA ASP A 70 8.47 2.53 3.22
C ASP A 70 9.20 1.73 4.30
N GLU A 71 10.09 2.42 5.01
CA GLU A 71 10.75 1.97 6.23
C GLU A 71 11.17 3.19 7.06
N TYR A 72 11.12 3.08 8.37
CA TYR A 72 11.62 4.11 9.27
C TYR A 72 13.14 4.28 9.19
N VAL A 73 13.60 5.53 9.21
CA VAL A 73 15.04 5.83 9.34
C VAL A 73 15.46 5.66 10.80
N GLY A 74 16.58 4.96 11.01
CA GLY A 74 17.19 4.77 12.31
C GLY A 74 16.64 3.60 13.13
N LEU A 75 15.74 2.77 12.57
CA LEU A 75 15.33 1.52 13.20
C LEU A 75 16.07 0.33 12.55
N PRO A 76 16.80 -0.49 13.34
CA PRO A 76 17.38 -1.72 12.83
C PRO A 76 16.30 -2.75 12.49
N LYS A 77 16.60 -3.67 11.58
CA LYS A 77 15.65 -4.67 11.05
C LYS A 77 15.02 -5.55 12.11
N ASP A 78 15.73 -5.83 13.20
CA ASP A 78 15.28 -6.65 14.33
C ASP A 78 14.48 -5.87 15.38
N HIS A 79 14.32 -4.56 15.20
CA HIS A 79 13.42 -3.78 16.04
C HIS A 79 11.97 -4.16 15.75
N ASP A 80 11.18 -4.44 16.79
CA ASP A 80 9.79 -4.92 16.68
C ASP A 80 8.83 -3.94 15.98
N GLN A 81 9.23 -2.69 15.81
CA GLN A 81 8.48 -1.66 15.09
C GLN A 81 9.07 -1.30 13.72
N SER A 82 10.15 -1.95 13.26
CA SER A 82 10.61 -1.81 11.89
C SER A 82 9.58 -2.44 10.92
N TYR A 83 9.48 -1.89 9.73
CA TYR A 83 8.57 -2.47 8.73
C TYR A 83 9.13 -3.78 8.15
N TRP A 84 10.45 -3.96 8.21
CA TRP A 84 11.07 -5.24 7.94
C TRP A 84 10.55 -6.33 8.89
N TYR A 85 10.57 -6.06 10.22
CA TYR A 85 10.04 -6.98 11.23
C TYR A 85 8.54 -7.24 11.00
N PHE A 86 7.76 -6.16 10.84
CA PHE A 86 6.32 -6.26 10.60
C PHE A 86 5.98 -7.18 9.42
N MET A 87 6.68 -7.01 8.28
CA MET A 87 6.39 -7.80 7.09
C MET A 87 6.80 -9.26 7.23
N HIS A 88 7.92 -9.55 7.90
CA HIS A 88 8.34 -10.92 8.17
C HIS A 88 7.40 -11.61 9.15
N ASP A 89 7.00 -10.94 10.23
CA ASP A 89 6.11 -11.50 11.25
C ASP A 89 4.69 -11.74 10.70
N ASN A 90 4.17 -10.84 9.88
CA ASN A 90 2.77 -10.90 9.43
C ASN A 90 2.57 -11.53 8.05
N PHE A 91 3.63 -11.70 7.23
CA PHE A 91 3.45 -12.19 5.87
C PHE A 91 4.60 -13.07 5.37
N PHE A 92 5.83 -12.57 5.23
CA PHE A 92 6.88 -13.25 4.49
C PHE A 92 7.29 -14.60 5.08
N ASN A 93 7.35 -14.73 6.41
CA ASN A 93 7.69 -16.00 7.07
C ASN A 93 6.61 -17.09 6.90
N HIS A 94 5.46 -16.76 6.33
CA HIS A 94 4.31 -17.66 6.24
C HIS A 94 3.99 -18.13 4.82
N ILE A 95 4.74 -17.65 3.82
CA ILE A 95 4.56 -17.95 2.39
C ILE A 95 5.85 -18.47 1.76
N ASP A 96 5.74 -18.99 0.54
CA ASP A 96 6.85 -19.65 -0.17
C ASP A 96 7.73 -18.68 -1.00
N ILE A 97 7.80 -17.38 -0.62
CA ILE A 97 8.64 -16.40 -1.30
C ILE A 97 10.14 -16.62 -0.98
N PRO A 98 11.04 -16.62 -1.99
CA PRO A 98 12.48 -16.61 -1.74
C PRO A 98 12.93 -15.31 -1.06
N ALA A 99 13.84 -15.41 -0.08
CA ALA A 99 14.31 -14.24 0.67
C ALA A 99 14.98 -13.16 -0.21
N GLU A 100 15.66 -13.56 -1.27
CA GLU A 100 16.30 -12.68 -2.26
C GLU A 100 15.28 -11.86 -3.09
N ASN A 101 14.04 -12.28 -3.12
CA ASN A 101 12.96 -11.61 -3.83
C ASN A 101 12.23 -10.55 -2.97
N ILE A 102 12.57 -10.46 -1.69
CA ILE A 102 11.99 -9.48 -0.77
C ILE A 102 12.83 -8.20 -0.81
N ASN A 103 12.19 -7.07 -1.12
CA ASN A 103 12.84 -5.77 -1.13
C ASN A 103 12.13 -4.83 -0.16
N ILE A 104 12.90 -4.34 0.81
CA ILE A 104 12.50 -3.32 1.77
C ILE A 104 13.61 -2.27 1.79
N LEU A 105 13.25 -1.00 1.89
CA LEU A 105 14.18 0.11 2.03
C LEU A 105 15.04 -0.07 3.29
N ASP A 106 16.32 0.26 3.22
CA ASP A 106 17.22 0.16 4.37
C ASP A 106 17.31 1.52 5.10
N GLY A 107 16.51 1.67 6.15
CA GLY A 107 16.52 2.87 7.00
C GLY A 107 17.79 3.07 7.81
N MET A 108 18.73 2.08 7.80
CA MET A 108 20.05 2.15 8.44
C MET A 108 21.18 2.38 7.46
N ALA A 109 20.90 2.63 6.18
CA ALA A 109 21.91 2.91 5.17
C ALA A 109 22.72 4.17 5.53
N GLU A 110 24.04 4.13 5.29
CA GLU A 110 24.93 5.28 5.53
C GLU A 110 24.59 6.48 4.63
N ASP A 111 24.20 6.19 3.37
CA ASP A 111 23.74 7.18 2.39
C ASP A 111 22.28 6.86 2.00
N LEU A 112 21.36 7.58 2.62
CA LEU A 112 19.91 7.40 2.42
C LEU A 112 19.45 7.80 1.02
N GLU A 113 20.07 8.80 0.40
CA GLU A 113 19.77 9.20 -0.98
C GLU A 113 20.22 8.14 -1.98
N ALA A 114 21.41 7.58 -1.79
CA ALA A 114 21.89 6.47 -2.59
C ALA A 114 21.00 5.22 -2.44
N GLU A 115 20.48 4.96 -1.23
CA GLU A 115 19.53 3.88 -0.98
C GLU A 115 18.23 4.09 -1.73
N CYS A 116 17.67 5.30 -1.69
CA CYS A 116 16.46 5.65 -2.43
C CYS A 116 16.66 5.44 -3.94
N LYS A 117 17.80 5.89 -4.47
CA LYS A 117 18.14 5.69 -5.88
C LYS A 117 18.30 4.21 -6.22
N ARG A 118 19.01 3.45 -5.40
CA ARG A 118 19.18 1.99 -5.55
C ARG A 118 17.82 1.29 -5.63
N TYR A 119 16.88 1.72 -4.80
CA TYR A 119 15.53 1.13 -4.75
C TYR A 119 14.77 1.37 -6.05
N GLU A 120 14.76 2.61 -6.56
CA GLU A 120 14.16 2.97 -7.84
C GLU A 120 14.82 2.22 -9.01
N ASP A 121 16.16 2.16 -9.05
CA ASP A 121 16.91 1.44 -10.07
C ASP A 121 16.56 -0.06 -10.04
N LYS A 122 16.37 -0.63 -8.85
CA LYS A 122 15.98 -2.03 -8.70
C LYS A 122 14.55 -2.29 -9.19
N ILE A 123 13.60 -1.41 -8.88
CA ILE A 123 12.24 -1.48 -9.45
C ILE A 123 12.31 -1.45 -10.97
N ALA A 124 13.06 -0.50 -11.53
CA ALA A 124 13.21 -0.36 -12.98
C ALA A 124 13.86 -1.60 -13.63
N SER A 125 14.82 -2.26 -12.96
CA SER A 125 15.48 -3.47 -13.47
C SER A 125 14.55 -4.66 -13.67
N TYR A 126 13.41 -4.69 -12.95
CA TYR A 126 12.33 -5.67 -13.14
C TYR A 126 11.28 -5.22 -14.17
N GLY A 127 11.43 -4.05 -14.80
CA GLY A 127 10.45 -3.49 -15.73
C GLY A 127 9.28 -2.78 -15.04
N GLY A 128 9.47 -2.35 -13.79
CA GLY A 128 8.44 -1.69 -12.96
C GLY A 128 7.62 -2.68 -12.12
N ILE A 129 6.62 -2.15 -11.45
CA ILE A 129 5.73 -2.92 -10.57
C ILE A 129 4.46 -3.30 -11.33
N ASP A 130 4.06 -4.57 -11.26
CA ASP A 130 2.84 -5.06 -11.93
C ASP A 130 1.58 -4.65 -11.17
N LEU A 131 1.59 -4.81 -9.85
CA LEU A 131 0.50 -4.40 -8.97
C LEU A 131 1.07 -3.77 -7.70
N PHE A 132 0.70 -2.53 -7.44
CA PHE A 132 1.00 -1.89 -6.16
C PHE A 132 -0.24 -1.91 -5.25
N MET A 133 -0.22 -2.73 -4.21
CA MET A 133 -1.21 -2.63 -3.14
C MET A 133 -0.79 -1.56 -2.16
N GLY A 134 -1.71 -0.70 -1.76
CA GLY A 134 -1.48 0.36 -0.79
C GLY A 134 -2.66 0.59 0.14
N GLY A 135 -2.50 1.54 1.03
CA GLY A 135 -3.55 2.12 1.85
C GLY A 135 -3.51 3.64 1.77
N SER A 136 -4.29 4.29 2.62
CA SER A 136 -4.25 5.75 2.75
C SER A 136 -4.28 6.17 4.21
N GLY A 137 -3.61 7.28 4.53
CA GLY A 137 -3.79 8.01 5.79
C GLY A 137 -5.21 8.56 5.94
N VAL A 138 -5.55 9.04 7.12
CA VAL A 138 -6.84 9.75 7.36
C VAL A 138 -6.90 11.08 6.62
N ASP A 139 -5.76 11.67 6.37
CA ASP A 139 -5.51 12.90 5.61
C ASP A 139 -5.32 12.65 4.09
N GLY A 140 -5.49 11.40 3.65
CA GLY A 140 -5.42 11.03 2.24
C GLY A 140 -4.00 10.89 1.68
N HIS A 141 -2.99 10.70 2.51
CA HIS A 141 -1.65 10.40 2.00
C HIS A 141 -1.52 8.95 1.50
N ILE A 142 -0.64 8.73 0.52
CA ILE A 142 -0.17 7.41 0.05
C ILE A 142 1.28 7.24 0.52
N ALA A 143 1.60 6.09 1.13
CA ALA A 143 2.89 5.87 1.80
C ALA A 143 3.15 7.02 2.79
N PHE A 144 4.38 7.50 2.96
CA PHE A 144 4.65 8.70 3.74
C PHE A 144 4.71 9.99 2.88
N ASN A 145 3.93 10.05 1.80
CA ASN A 145 3.79 11.27 1.03
C ASN A 145 2.67 12.14 1.61
N GLU A 146 3.01 12.86 2.66
CA GLU A 146 2.12 13.76 3.40
C GLU A 146 1.45 14.79 2.48
N PRO A 147 0.33 15.43 2.89
CA PRO A 147 -0.30 16.51 2.14
C PRO A 147 0.71 17.54 1.60
N PHE A 148 0.49 17.99 0.37
CA PHE A 148 1.33 18.91 -0.39
C PHE A 148 2.63 18.30 -0.97
N THR A 149 2.85 17.00 -0.82
CA THR A 149 3.90 16.30 -1.58
C THR A 149 3.54 16.29 -3.08
N SER A 150 4.54 16.47 -3.92
CA SER A 150 4.36 16.42 -5.39
C SER A 150 3.76 15.08 -5.82
N LEU A 151 2.73 15.12 -6.68
CA LEU A 151 2.10 13.92 -7.23
C LEU A 151 3.00 13.15 -8.21
N THR A 152 4.15 13.72 -8.59
CA THR A 152 5.19 13.07 -9.40
C THR A 152 6.45 12.74 -8.60
N SER A 153 6.37 12.81 -7.25
CA SER A 153 7.50 12.51 -6.37
C SER A 153 8.01 11.08 -6.56
N ARG A 154 9.32 10.93 -6.36
CA ARG A 154 10.01 9.62 -6.39
C ARG A 154 10.37 9.18 -4.98
N THR A 155 10.89 7.95 -4.85
CA THR A 155 11.40 7.43 -3.57
C THR A 155 12.39 8.42 -2.96
N GLY A 156 12.21 8.72 -1.68
CA GLY A 156 13.04 9.70 -0.99
C GLY A 156 12.82 9.71 0.52
N ILE A 157 13.61 10.53 1.19
CA ILE A 157 13.50 10.77 2.63
C ILE A 157 12.27 11.65 2.89
N ARG A 158 11.43 11.26 3.84
CA ARG A 158 10.21 11.99 4.23
C ARG A 158 10.26 12.33 5.71
N ALA A 159 10.02 13.60 6.03
CA ALA A 159 9.71 14.01 7.39
C ALA A 159 8.26 13.65 7.70
N LEU A 160 8.00 13.07 8.87
CA LEU A 160 6.66 12.73 9.30
C LEU A 160 6.02 13.93 9.98
N THR A 161 4.75 14.20 9.68
CA THR A 161 3.97 15.25 10.34
C THR A 161 3.69 14.89 11.80
N GLU A 162 3.38 15.89 12.63
CA GLU A 162 3.03 15.68 14.03
C GLU A 162 1.83 14.74 14.17
N ASP A 163 0.81 14.89 13.30
CA ASP A 163 -0.37 14.01 13.28
C ASP A 163 0.03 12.56 12.99
N THR A 164 0.92 12.32 12.03
CA THR A 164 1.44 10.99 11.71
C THR A 164 2.24 10.41 12.89
N LEU A 165 3.07 11.22 13.57
CA LEU A 165 3.80 10.78 14.76
C LEU A 165 2.84 10.41 15.90
N ILE A 166 1.79 11.20 16.13
CA ILE A 166 0.76 10.92 17.14
C ILE A 166 0.04 9.60 16.82
N VAL A 167 -0.43 9.43 15.58
CA VAL A 167 -1.12 8.20 15.15
C VAL A 167 -0.23 6.97 15.31
N ASN A 168 1.06 7.08 14.96
CA ASN A 168 1.99 5.96 15.02
C ASN A 168 2.51 5.69 16.43
N SER A 169 2.40 6.65 17.39
CA SER A 169 2.84 6.46 18.77
C SER A 169 2.21 5.24 19.46
N ARG A 170 1.01 4.83 19.04
CA ARG A 170 0.34 3.60 19.51
C ARG A 170 1.20 2.35 19.37
N PHE A 171 2.11 2.32 18.41
CA PHE A 171 3.05 1.22 18.19
C PHE A 171 4.33 1.36 19.03
N PHE A 172 4.57 2.54 19.62
CA PHE A 172 5.74 2.88 20.42
C PHE A 172 5.37 3.15 21.88
N GLY A 173 4.39 2.39 22.41
CA GLY A 173 3.95 2.53 23.80
C GLY A 173 3.21 3.85 24.10
N ASN A 174 2.58 4.46 23.10
CA ASN A 174 1.93 5.78 23.15
C ASN A 174 2.90 6.94 23.43
N ASP A 175 4.18 6.77 23.15
CA ASP A 175 5.20 7.81 23.32
C ASP A 175 5.62 8.35 21.94
N VAL A 176 5.14 9.56 21.62
CA VAL A 176 5.45 10.27 20.36
C VAL A 176 6.95 10.49 20.16
N ASN A 177 7.72 10.65 21.27
CA ASN A 177 9.15 10.89 21.19
C ASN A 177 9.94 9.66 20.73
N LYS A 178 9.38 8.47 20.84
CA LYS A 178 9.99 7.20 20.39
C LYS A 178 9.73 6.91 18.94
N VAL A 179 8.76 7.58 18.33
CA VAL A 179 8.47 7.41 16.89
C VAL A 179 9.58 8.07 16.07
N PRO A 180 10.21 7.38 15.11
CA PRO A 180 11.16 8.01 14.20
C PRO A 180 10.54 9.18 13.45
N LYS A 181 11.27 10.27 13.34
CA LYS A 181 10.77 11.52 12.71
C LYS A 181 10.89 11.53 11.21
N THR A 182 11.62 10.57 10.66
CA THR A 182 11.87 10.43 9.22
C THR A 182 11.70 8.99 8.78
N ALA A 183 11.28 8.82 7.54
CA ALA A 183 11.18 7.53 6.86
C ALA A 183 11.73 7.62 5.44
N LEU A 184 12.17 6.50 4.90
CA LEU A 184 12.34 6.32 3.45
C LEU A 184 10.99 5.87 2.91
N SER A 185 10.53 6.48 1.84
CA SER A 185 9.22 6.19 1.27
C SER A 185 9.23 6.29 -0.25
N VAL A 186 8.56 5.34 -0.91
CA VAL A 186 8.29 5.49 -2.34
C VAL A 186 7.47 6.75 -2.60
N GLY A 187 7.72 7.41 -3.71
CA GLY A 187 6.98 8.60 -4.10
C GLY A 187 5.58 8.27 -4.66
N VAL A 188 4.71 9.27 -4.72
CA VAL A 188 3.40 9.13 -5.38
C VAL A 188 3.57 8.74 -6.84
N GLY A 189 4.52 9.37 -7.55
CA GLY A 189 4.85 9.00 -8.93
C GLY A 189 5.35 7.57 -9.05
N THR A 190 6.20 7.10 -8.11
CA THR A 190 6.68 5.70 -8.09
C THR A 190 5.52 4.71 -7.98
N VAL A 191 4.54 4.99 -7.10
CA VAL A 191 3.33 4.17 -6.97
C VAL A 191 2.51 4.21 -8.26
N CYS A 192 2.29 5.41 -8.81
CA CYS A 192 1.46 5.61 -10.00
C CYS A 192 2.10 5.09 -11.32
N ASP A 193 3.41 4.86 -11.35
CA ASP A 193 4.09 4.23 -12.49
C ASP A 193 3.83 2.71 -12.58
N SER A 194 3.22 2.10 -11.55
CA SER A 194 2.86 0.68 -11.57
C SER A 194 1.82 0.40 -12.65
N LYS A 195 1.80 -0.82 -13.20
CA LYS A 195 0.78 -1.19 -14.21
C LYS A 195 -0.63 -1.13 -13.64
N GLN A 196 -0.79 -1.50 -12.37
CA GLN A 196 -2.04 -1.39 -11.61
C GLN A 196 -1.76 -0.91 -10.19
N VAL A 197 -2.65 -0.07 -9.65
CA VAL A 197 -2.63 0.34 -8.25
C VAL A 197 -3.93 -0.06 -7.59
N MET A 198 -3.85 -0.75 -6.44
CA MET A 198 -5.00 -1.13 -5.63
C MET A 198 -4.86 -0.54 -4.22
N LEU A 199 -5.76 0.36 -3.83
CA LEU A 199 -5.78 0.96 -2.50
C LEU A 199 -6.88 0.36 -1.64
N LEU A 200 -6.53 -0.04 -0.42
CA LEU A 200 -7.44 -0.56 0.60
C LEU A 200 -7.84 0.57 1.55
N ILE A 201 -9.14 0.86 1.63
CA ILE A 201 -9.67 1.94 2.46
C ILE A 201 -10.78 1.38 3.35
N SER A 202 -10.51 1.27 4.65
CA SER A 202 -11.44 0.69 5.62
C SER A 202 -11.70 1.61 6.79
N GLY A 203 -12.97 1.66 7.21
CA GLY A 203 -13.42 2.37 8.39
C GLY A 203 -13.83 3.83 8.13
N HIS A 204 -14.75 4.31 8.97
CA HIS A 204 -15.33 5.65 8.84
C HIS A 204 -14.30 6.79 8.97
N ASN A 205 -13.21 6.59 9.71
CA ASN A 205 -12.12 7.57 9.83
C ASN A 205 -11.37 7.83 8.51
N LYS A 206 -11.57 6.99 7.49
CA LYS A 206 -11.02 7.16 6.14
C LYS A 206 -12.03 7.73 5.14
N ALA A 207 -13.28 7.97 5.56
CA ALA A 207 -14.35 8.39 4.65
C ALA A 207 -14.04 9.70 3.93
N ARG A 208 -13.40 10.66 4.62
CA ARG A 208 -12.97 11.91 4.02
C ARG A 208 -11.92 11.71 2.95
N ALA A 209 -10.90 10.91 3.22
CA ALA A 209 -9.85 10.58 2.25
C ALA A 209 -10.45 9.91 0.99
N LEU A 210 -11.36 8.94 1.19
CA LEU A 210 -12.06 8.29 0.09
C LEU A 210 -12.87 9.29 -0.73
N ARG A 211 -13.63 10.19 -0.09
CA ARG A 211 -14.39 11.21 -0.79
C ARG A 211 -13.50 12.11 -1.65
N HIS A 212 -12.38 12.59 -1.11
CA HIS A 212 -11.45 13.43 -1.88
C HIS A 212 -10.80 12.68 -3.04
N CYS A 213 -10.52 11.39 -2.87
CA CYS A 213 -10.00 10.56 -3.96
C CYS A 213 -11.02 10.34 -5.08
N VAL A 214 -12.30 10.17 -4.76
CA VAL A 214 -13.33 9.76 -5.73
C VAL A 214 -14.08 10.95 -6.32
N GLU A 215 -14.45 11.93 -5.50
CA GLU A 215 -15.32 13.06 -5.87
C GLU A 215 -14.59 14.39 -5.98
N GLY A 216 -13.37 14.49 -5.42
CA GLY A 216 -12.56 15.70 -5.48
C GLY A 216 -11.85 15.86 -6.82
N GLY A 217 -11.18 16.99 -7.02
CA GLY A 217 -10.20 17.16 -8.10
C GLY A 217 -8.89 16.49 -7.75
N VAL A 218 -8.00 16.37 -8.75
CA VAL A 218 -6.61 15.98 -8.50
C VAL A 218 -5.90 17.12 -7.78
N ASP A 219 -5.49 16.86 -6.55
CA ASP A 219 -4.94 17.85 -5.63
C ASP A 219 -3.87 17.23 -4.75
N HIS A 220 -2.70 17.84 -4.68
CA HIS A 220 -1.60 17.37 -3.85
C HIS A 220 -1.85 17.53 -2.33
N ALA A 221 -2.85 18.31 -1.91
CA ALA A 221 -3.34 18.30 -0.53
C ALA A 221 -3.93 16.94 -0.13
N TRP A 222 -4.31 16.14 -1.12
CA TRP A 222 -4.82 14.77 -0.99
C TRP A 222 -4.06 13.89 -1.97
N THR A 223 -2.87 13.42 -1.61
CA THR A 223 -2.00 12.71 -2.56
C THR A 223 -2.65 11.45 -3.13
N ILE A 224 -3.60 10.84 -2.41
CA ILE A 224 -4.44 9.75 -2.91
C ILE A 224 -5.22 10.12 -4.19
N SER A 225 -5.50 11.42 -4.42
CA SER A 225 -6.24 11.89 -5.60
C SER A 225 -5.48 11.65 -6.90
N ALA A 226 -4.15 11.43 -6.84
CA ALA A 226 -3.33 11.04 -7.99
C ALA A 226 -3.85 9.78 -8.69
N LEU A 227 -4.54 8.87 -7.94
CA LEU A 227 -5.12 7.66 -8.50
C LEU A 227 -6.17 7.94 -9.59
N GLN A 228 -6.78 9.13 -9.62
CA GLN A 228 -7.71 9.54 -10.68
C GLN A 228 -7.02 9.62 -12.06
N LEU A 229 -5.71 9.87 -12.09
CA LEU A 229 -4.91 9.94 -13.31
C LEU A 229 -4.38 8.56 -13.72
N HIS A 230 -4.47 7.56 -12.84
CA HIS A 230 -3.96 6.24 -13.10
C HIS A 230 -4.88 5.46 -14.06
N GLN A 231 -4.29 4.82 -15.08
CA GLN A 231 -5.05 4.11 -16.12
C GLN A 231 -5.84 2.92 -15.56
N ASP A 232 -5.23 2.17 -14.62
CA ASP A 232 -5.85 1.00 -13.97
C ASP A 232 -5.77 1.12 -12.44
N GLY A 233 -6.35 2.20 -11.90
CA GLY A 233 -6.46 2.43 -10.47
C GLY A 233 -7.72 1.77 -9.89
N ILE A 234 -7.58 1.05 -8.78
CA ILE A 234 -8.65 0.39 -8.05
C ILE A 234 -8.65 0.87 -6.60
N ILE A 235 -9.81 1.22 -6.09
CA ILE A 235 -10.04 1.36 -4.65
C ILE A 235 -10.95 0.21 -4.22
N VAL A 236 -10.55 -0.50 -3.17
CA VAL A 236 -11.40 -1.46 -2.48
C VAL A 236 -11.68 -0.93 -1.10
N CYS A 237 -12.94 -0.70 -0.78
CA CYS A 237 -13.33 -0.14 0.52
C CYS A 237 -14.45 -0.94 1.17
N ASP A 238 -14.64 -0.70 2.47
CA ASP A 238 -15.80 -1.19 3.20
C ASP A 238 -16.92 -0.12 3.29
N GLU A 239 -18.13 -0.54 3.67
CA GLU A 239 -19.29 0.35 3.84
C GLU A 239 -18.99 1.54 4.77
N PRO A 240 -18.35 1.38 5.95
CA PRO A 240 -18.04 2.51 6.82
C PRO A 240 -17.17 3.59 6.16
N ALA A 241 -16.27 3.21 5.25
CA ALA A 241 -15.43 4.17 4.53
C ALA A 241 -16.24 5.02 3.53
N CYS A 242 -17.43 4.58 3.11
CA CYS A 242 -18.29 5.33 2.18
C CYS A 242 -19.07 6.48 2.83
N GLY A 243 -18.95 6.68 4.15
CA GLY A 243 -19.82 7.56 4.94
C GLY A 243 -19.84 9.04 4.53
N GLU A 244 -18.86 9.52 3.76
CA GLU A 244 -18.84 10.90 3.23
C GLU A 244 -19.07 10.97 1.71
N LEU A 245 -19.26 9.85 1.01
CA LEU A 245 -19.61 9.88 -0.41
C LEU A 245 -21.03 10.41 -0.61
N LYS A 246 -21.26 11.12 -1.71
CA LYS A 246 -22.61 11.46 -2.16
C LYS A 246 -23.40 10.20 -2.47
N VAL A 247 -24.70 10.23 -2.18
CA VAL A 247 -25.60 9.09 -2.38
C VAL A 247 -25.56 8.58 -3.82
N ASP A 248 -25.51 9.49 -4.78
CA ASP A 248 -25.49 9.10 -6.21
C ASP A 248 -24.16 8.46 -6.61
N THR A 249 -23.03 8.94 -6.08
CA THR A 249 -21.71 8.34 -6.27
C THR A 249 -21.67 6.91 -5.73
N TYR A 250 -22.15 6.74 -4.48
CA TYR A 250 -22.22 5.42 -3.85
C TYR A 250 -23.10 4.45 -4.65
N LYS A 251 -24.32 4.86 -5.04
CA LYS A 251 -25.24 4.03 -5.84
C LYS A 251 -24.64 3.65 -7.18
N TYR A 252 -24.00 4.60 -7.86
CA TYR A 252 -23.35 4.39 -9.16
C TYR A 252 -22.33 3.25 -9.08
N PHE A 253 -21.42 3.30 -8.11
CA PHE A 253 -20.38 2.27 -7.99
C PHE A 253 -20.91 0.93 -7.50
N LYS A 254 -21.90 0.92 -6.60
CA LYS A 254 -22.59 -0.33 -6.18
C LYS A 254 -23.31 -1.01 -7.33
N GLU A 255 -23.87 -0.26 -8.26
CA GLU A 255 -24.57 -0.81 -9.43
C GLU A 255 -23.58 -1.36 -10.47
N ILE A 256 -22.59 -0.57 -10.86
CA ILE A 256 -21.63 -0.96 -11.91
C ILE A 256 -20.84 -2.20 -11.53
N TYR A 257 -20.41 -2.28 -10.25
CA TYR A 257 -19.55 -3.37 -9.78
C TYR A 257 -20.27 -4.41 -8.93
N LYS A 258 -21.63 -4.48 -8.98
CA LYS A 258 -22.42 -5.45 -8.21
C LYS A 258 -22.04 -6.91 -8.44
N ASN A 259 -21.49 -7.25 -9.60
CA ASN A 259 -21.08 -8.59 -9.98
C ASN A 259 -19.56 -8.85 -9.83
N GLU A 260 -18.80 -7.87 -9.41
CA GLU A 260 -17.38 -8.02 -9.06
C GLU A 260 -17.30 -8.78 -7.71
N LYS A 261 -17.06 -10.12 -7.81
CA LYS A 261 -16.93 -11.02 -6.66
C LYS A 261 -15.59 -10.86 -6.00
#